data_fcb635a24eb1eb8663aca1a056e57c22
#
_entry.id   fcb635a24eb1eb8663aca1a056e57c22
#
_cell.length_a   1.000
_cell.length_b   1.000
_cell.length_c   1.000
_cell.angle_alpha   90.00
_cell.angle_beta   90.00
_cell.angle_gamma   90.00
#
_symmetry.space_group_name_H-M   'P 1'
#
loop_
_entity.id
_entity.type
_entity.pdbx_description
1 polymer ?
#
loop_
_entity_poly.entity_id
_entity_poly.type
_entity_poly.pdbx_seq_one_letter_code
_entity_poly.pdbx_strand_id
1 'polypeptide(L)'
;MKVTFNINFHTVWGQKLCVVGSIPELGSWEPALAKEMNYSGDGNWKLELDLPPDIKDIEYRYFLSVNDKQIFEEWEKNHRIVLDGQSDSYILYDYWQIRPDNLAFYSSAFTKSLFAHPCNTHERVVRSGRKLVIKISAPRVEKNQCVAITGNQECLGNWHPDKALLLSCDTFPEWHIDLDAAEIRYPLEYKFLVWDNDSRQPLYWESDENRILSLVPQKQGETVVISGLYFRDSLPLWRCAGSVIPVFSLRSEKSFGVGDLGDLHMLVDWARKTHQRIIQVLPMNDTTMTHTWVDSYPYSAISIYALHPMYVDLSALGTLKDPERAAFYAGKQKELNAKDTVDYEEVLKYKLGYCQEYFAGEGKAVLDTPEFKEFLAQNESWLMPYATYCFLRESYGTSDFSQWQGNSTYNKTRVRTLCREDSDAWPXXXXXXXYCTTSSSRYRIMPVRMELY
;
A
#
# COMPACT_ATOMS: atom_id res chain seq x y z
N MET A 1 -31.52 -2.36 -3.41
CA MET A 1 -30.68 -3.58 -3.43
C MET A 1 -30.61 -4.13 -2.02
N LYS A 2 -30.77 -5.45 -1.85
CA LYS A 2 -30.80 -6.05 -0.50
C LYS A 2 -29.46 -6.67 -0.14
N VAL A 3 -28.96 -6.39 1.07
CA VAL A 3 -27.74 -7.02 1.60
C VAL A 3 -28.09 -7.66 2.95
N THR A 4 -27.74 -8.94 3.11
CA THR A 4 -27.98 -9.71 4.33
C THR A 4 -26.63 -10.11 4.93
N PHE A 5 -26.36 -9.65 6.13
CA PHE A 5 -25.17 -9.98 6.91
C PHE A 5 -25.51 -11.16 7.82
N ASN A 6 -24.72 -12.23 7.77
CA ASN A 6 -24.83 -13.38 8.66
C ASN A 6 -23.46 -13.70 9.25
N ILE A 7 -23.44 -13.94 10.56
CA ILE A 7 -22.23 -14.36 11.24
C ILE A 7 -22.61 -15.31 12.41
N ASN A 8 -21.81 -16.34 12.60
CA ASN A 8 -21.95 -17.21 13.76
C ASN A 8 -20.95 -16.77 14.84
N PHE A 9 -21.46 -16.33 15.99
CA PHE A 9 -20.64 -15.85 17.09
C PHE A 9 -21.34 -16.16 18.42
N HIS A 10 -20.62 -16.85 19.31
CA HIS A 10 -21.18 -17.21 20.62
C HIS A 10 -21.25 -15.99 21.54
N THR A 11 -22.40 -15.75 22.10
CA THR A 11 -22.65 -14.64 23.05
C THR A 11 -23.32 -15.18 24.31
N VAL A 12 -23.27 -14.42 25.39
CA VAL A 12 -23.98 -14.71 26.63
C VAL A 12 -25.10 -13.68 26.86
N TRP A 13 -25.99 -13.99 27.77
CA TRP A 13 -27.12 -13.12 28.10
C TRP A 13 -26.66 -11.67 28.38
N GLY A 14 -27.31 -10.72 27.75
CA GLY A 14 -27.01 -9.29 27.88
C GLY A 14 -26.04 -8.76 26.85
N GLN A 15 -25.44 -9.62 26.00
CA GLN A 15 -24.58 -9.23 24.92
C GLN A 15 -25.35 -9.10 23.61
N LYS A 16 -24.94 -8.13 22.79
CA LYS A 16 -25.50 -7.89 21.46
C LYS A 16 -24.36 -7.86 20.45
N LEU A 17 -24.60 -8.39 19.29
CA LEU A 17 -23.66 -8.24 18.18
C LEU A 17 -24.11 -7.08 17.29
N CYS A 18 -23.15 -6.22 16.94
CA CYS A 18 -23.41 -5.03 16.12
C CYS A 18 -22.47 -5.02 14.92
N VAL A 19 -22.92 -4.40 13.82
CA VAL A 19 -22.08 -4.16 12.65
C VAL A 19 -22.01 -2.66 12.38
N VAL A 20 -20.79 -2.17 12.12
CA VAL A 20 -20.49 -0.78 11.79
C VAL A 20 -19.71 -0.75 10.48
N GLY A 21 -19.90 0.27 9.66
CA GLY A 21 -19.24 0.31 8.35
C GLY A 21 -19.17 1.67 7.71
N SER A 22 -18.65 1.68 6.50
CA SER A 22 -18.29 2.89 5.74
C SER A 22 -19.49 3.70 5.24
N ILE A 23 -20.69 3.12 5.25
CA ILE A 23 -21.88 3.77 4.68
C ILE A 23 -22.79 4.31 5.79
N PRO A 24 -23.64 5.32 5.50
CA PRO A 24 -24.54 5.86 6.53
C PRO A 24 -25.47 4.81 7.15
N GLU A 25 -25.93 3.85 6.36
CA GLU A 25 -26.80 2.76 6.81
C GLU A 25 -26.11 1.87 7.85
N LEU A 26 -24.77 1.88 7.92
CA LEU A 26 -23.96 1.16 8.92
C LEU A 26 -23.25 2.11 9.87
N GLY A 27 -23.71 3.38 9.98
CA GLY A 27 -23.24 4.34 10.96
C GLY A 27 -21.96 5.09 10.62
N SER A 28 -21.43 4.97 9.38
CA SER A 28 -20.22 5.71 8.95
C SER A 28 -19.07 5.62 9.95
N TRP A 29 -18.80 4.42 10.44
CA TRP A 29 -17.77 4.09 11.43
C TRP A 29 -18.01 4.66 12.85
N GLU A 30 -19.21 5.20 13.14
CA GLU A 30 -19.57 5.67 14.49
C GLU A 30 -20.23 4.51 15.28
N PRO A 31 -19.59 3.96 16.31
CA PRO A 31 -20.16 2.82 17.04
C PRO A 31 -21.54 3.10 17.65
N ALA A 32 -21.81 4.36 18.01
CA ALA A 32 -23.12 4.77 18.55
C ALA A 32 -24.24 4.70 17.49
N LEU A 33 -23.91 4.65 16.20
CA LEU A 33 -24.85 4.56 15.08
C LEU A 33 -24.82 3.18 14.42
N ALA A 34 -24.05 2.23 14.97
CA ALA A 34 -23.92 0.88 14.45
C ALA A 34 -25.28 0.16 14.46
N LYS A 35 -25.45 -0.82 13.58
CA LYS A 35 -26.68 -1.60 13.49
C LYS A 35 -26.58 -2.85 14.37
N GLU A 36 -27.56 -3.00 15.25
CA GLU A 36 -27.72 -4.20 16.06
C GLU A 36 -28.21 -5.35 15.18
N MET A 37 -27.62 -6.52 15.33
CA MET A 37 -28.02 -7.72 14.62
C MET A 37 -29.09 -8.49 15.41
N ASN A 38 -29.89 -9.29 14.71
CA ASN A 38 -30.92 -10.13 15.30
C ASN A 38 -30.38 -11.54 15.54
N TYR A 39 -30.48 -12.02 16.76
CA TYR A 39 -30.09 -13.39 17.12
C TYR A 39 -31.15 -14.37 16.60
N SER A 40 -30.71 -15.40 15.88
CA SER A 40 -31.62 -16.40 15.28
C SER A 40 -31.42 -17.83 15.81
N GLY A 41 -30.63 -17.98 16.87
CA GLY A 41 -30.39 -19.29 17.49
C GLY A 41 -29.04 -19.89 17.13
N ASP A 42 -28.52 -20.75 17.99
CA ASP A 42 -27.29 -21.53 17.79
C ASP A 42 -26.06 -20.63 17.43
N GLY A 43 -26.02 -19.45 18.03
CA GLY A 43 -24.92 -18.49 17.78
C GLY A 43 -25.08 -17.69 16.50
N ASN A 44 -26.14 -17.87 15.75
CA ASN A 44 -26.31 -17.19 14.47
C ASN A 44 -26.92 -15.80 14.65
N TRP A 45 -26.28 -14.81 14.04
CA TRP A 45 -26.73 -13.42 14.05
C TRP A 45 -26.98 -12.96 12.61
N LYS A 46 -28.04 -12.20 12.42
CA LYS A 46 -28.46 -11.75 11.09
C LYS A 46 -28.89 -10.29 11.09
N LEU A 47 -28.54 -9.56 10.02
CA LEU A 47 -29.03 -8.21 9.76
C LEU A 47 -29.36 -8.11 8.27
N GLU A 48 -30.55 -7.57 7.96
CA GLU A 48 -30.94 -7.29 6.57
C GLU A 48 -31.06 -5.79 6.37
N LEU A 49 -30.45 -5.29 5.30
CA LEU A 49 -30.52 -3.88 4.93
C LEU A 49 -30.96 -3.73 3.48
N ASP A 50 -31.82 -2.77 3.23
CA ASP A 50 -32.14 -2.30 1.88
C ASP A 50 -31.31 -1.07 1.60
N LEU A 51 -30.43 -1.19 0.62
CA LEU A 51 -29.44 -0.14 0.31
C LEU A 51 -29.78 0.59 -0.99
N PRO A 52 -29.45 1.88 -1.08
CA PRO A 52 -29.54 2.62 -2.32
C PRO A 52 -28.73 1.96 -3.44
N PRO A 53 -29.18 2.04 -4.70
CA PRO A 53 -28.48 1.36 -5.81
C PRO A 53 -27.15 2.00 -6.21
N ASP A 54 -26.86 3.20 -5.75
CA ASP A 54 -25.62 3.91 -6.02
C ASP A 54 -24.46 3.47 -5.13
N ILE A 55 -24.74 2.73 -4.05
CA ILE A 55 -23.68 2.16 -3.20
C ILE A 55 -23.00 1.00 -3.96
N LYS A 56 -21.68 1.11 -4.16
CA LYS A 56 -20.89 0.12 -4.93
C LYS A 56 -19.87 -0.64 -4.09
N ASP A 57 -19.52 -0.13 -2.91
CA ASP A 57 -18.45 -0.69 -2.10
C ASP A 57 -18.78 -0.44 -0.63
N ILE A 58 -18.69 -1.48 0.18
CA ILE A 58 -18.96 -1.39 1.61
C ILE A 58 -17.83 -2.05 2.36
N GLU A 59 -17.20 -1.30 3.27
CA GLU A 59 -16.34 -1.86 4.29
C GLU A 59 -17.09 -1.90 5.61
N TYR A 60 -16.91 -2.94 6.38
CA TYR A 60 -17.65 -3.10 7.65
C TYR A 60 -16.89 -4.05 8.59
N ARG A 61 -17.33 -4.02 9.85
CA ARG A 61 -16.71 -4.82 10.90
C ARG A 61 -17.73 -5.09 12.00
N TYR A 62 -17.57 -6.21 12.70
CA TYR A 62 -18.45 -6.60 13.78
C TYR A 62 -17.84 -6.25 15.13
N PHE A 63 -18.69 -5.98 16.11
CA PHE A 63 -18.27 -5.82 17.50
C PHE A 63 -19.35 -6.25 18.47
N LEU A 64 -18.91 -6.63 19.68
CA LEU A 64 -19.77 -7.06 20.76
C LEU A 64 -20.07 -5.86 21.67
N SER A 65 -21.35 -5.69 22.02
CA SER A 65 -21.82 -4.59 22.87
C SER A 65 -22.52 -5.13 24.11
N VAL A 66 -22.33 -4.44 25.24
CA VAL A 66 -23.06 -4.68 26.50
C VAL A 66 -23.51 -3.32 27.03
N ASN A 67 -24.82 -3.18 27.31
CA ASN A 67 -25.39 -1.92 27.80
C ASN A 67 -25.00 -0.74 26.88
N ASP A 68 -25.03 -0.99 25.58
CA ASP A 68 -24.75 -0.03 24.52
C ASP A 68 -23.29 0.49 24.52
N LYS A 69 -22.39 -0.22 25.21
CA LYS A 69 -20.97 0.05 25.16
C LYS A 69 -20.23 -1.05 24.39
N GLN A 70 -19.40 -0.66 23.47
CA GLN A 70 -18.54 -1.60 22.75
C GLN A 70 -17.55 -2.22 23.76
N ILE A 71 -17.46 -3.55 23.80
CA ILE A 71 -16.57 -4.26 24.71
C ILE A 71 -15.53 -5.12 24.01
N PHE A 72 -15.78 -5.52 22.77
CA PHE A 72 -14.88 -6.40 22.04
C PHE A 72 -15.19 -6.24 20.54
N GLU A 73 -14.16 -6.11 19.73
CA GLU A 73 -14.32 -5.96 18.28
C GLU A 73 -13.40 -6.92 17.53
N GLU A 74 -13.73 -7.14 16.28
CA GLU A 74 -12.86 -7.89 15.38
C GLU A 74 -11.49 -7.22 15.23
N TRP A 75 -10.51 -8.00 14.80
CA TRP A 75 -9.21 -7.46 14.40
C TRP A 75 -9.40 -6.34 13.37
N GLU A 76 -8.48 -5.39 13.35
CA GLU A 76 -8.56 -4.12 12.60
C GLU A 76 -8.81 -4.24 11.09
N LYS A 77 -8.62 -5.41 10.50
CA LYS A 77 -8.90 -5.60 9.07
C LYS A 77 -10.43 -5.65 8.87
N ASN A 78 -10.94 -4.78 8.00
CA ASN A 78 -12.37 -4.73 7.69
C ASN A 78 -12.76 -5.86 6.73
N HIS A 79 -13.98 -6.34 6.84
CA HIS A 79 -14.66 -7.05 5.74
C HIS A 79 -14.93 -6.03 4.63
N ARG A 80 -14.97 -6.52 3.40
CA ARG A 80 -15.29 -5.65 2.25
C ARG A 80 -16.13 -6.42 1.23
N ILE A 81 -17.17 -5.78 0.73
CA ILE A 81 -18.00 -6.29 -0.36
C ILE A 81 -18.10 -5.23 -1.46
N VAL A 82 -17.84 -5.65 -2.69
CA VAL A 82 -18.11 -4.84 -3.88
C VAL A 82 -19.46 -5.29 -4.45
N LEU A 83 -20.36 -4.34 -4.62
CA LEU A 83 -21.70 -4.56 -5.13
C LEU A 83 -21.67 -4.23 -6.63
N ASP A 84 -21.44 -5.25 -7.44
CA ASP A 84 -21.25 -5.10 -8.89
C ASP A 84 -22.52 -4.75 -9.66
N GLY A 85 -23.67 -4.78 -8.99
CA GLY A 85 -24.95 -4.50 -9.61
C GLY A 85 -25.48 -5.61 -10.51
N GLN A 86 -24.80 -6.75 -10.55
CA GLN A 86 -25.22 -7.90 -11.38
C GLN A 86 -26.20 -8.82 -10.63
N SER A 87 -26.36 -8.59 -9.32
CA SER A 87 -27.24 -9.40 -8.46
C SER A 87 -28.33 -8.55 -7.83
N ASP A 88 -29.49 -9.15 -7.67
CA ASP A 88 -30.65 -8.52 -7.01
C ASP A 88 -30.41 -8.39 -5.50
N SER A 89 -29.66 -9.33 -4.92
CA SER A 89 -29.33 -9.31 -3.50
C SER A 89 -28.00 -10.02 -3.22
N TYR A 90 -27.38 -9.63 -2.10
CA TYR A 90 -26.11 -10.17 -1.60
C TYR A 90 -26.34 -10.76 -0.22
N ILE A 91 -25.88 -11.98 -0.02
CA ILE A 91 -26.00 -12.70 1.25
C ILE A 91 -24.58 -13.02 1.73
N LEU A 92 -24.18 -12.38 2.83
CA LEU A 92 -22.82 -12.49 3.37
C LEU A 92 -22.83 -13.50 4.51
N TYR A 93 -21.91 -14.46 4.49
CA TYR A 93 -21.65 -15.40 5.58
C TYR A 93 -20.21 -15.15 6.02
N ASP A 94 -20.06 -14.44 7.11
CA ASP A 94 -18.75 -13.99 7.58
C ASP A 94 -18.28 -14.83 8.76
N TYR A 95 -16.97 -15.05 8.80
CA TYR A 95 -16.29 -15.63 9.96
C TYR A 95 -15.67 -14.48 10.75
N TRP A 96 -15.80 -14.52 12.07
CA TRP A 96 -15.24 -13.53 12.97
C TRP A 96 -13.74 -13.43 12.75
N GLN A 97 -13.24 -12.24 12.47
CA GLN A 97 -11.82 -12.01 12.20
C GLN A 97 -11.05 -11.87 13.51
N ILE A 98 -10.17 -12.81 13.77
CA ILE A 98 -9.25 -12.78 14.92
C ILE A 98 -7.89 -12.22 14.47
N ARG A 99 -7.15 -11.66 15.42
CA ARG A 99 -5.79 -11.21 15.17
C ARG A 99 -4.93 -12.42 14.80
N PRO A 100 -4.34 -12.44 13.60
CA PRO A 100 -3.54 -13.61 13.20
C PRO A 100 -2.18 -13.63 13.89
N ASP A 101 -1.66 -14.82 14.13
CA ASP A 101 -0.33 -15.00 14.72
C ASP A 101 0.79 -14.40 13.86
N ASN A 102 0.56 -14.34 12.55
CA ASN A 102 1.52 -13.84 11.57
C ASN A 102 1.20 -12.41 11.12
N LEU A 103 0.75 -11.58 12.05
CA LEU A 103 0.29 -10.20 11.84
C LEU A 103 1.22 -9.36 10.95
N ALA A 104 2.54 -9.50 11.12
CA ALA A 104 3.52 -8.73 10.36
C ALA A 104 3.32 -8.86 8.83
N PHE A 105 2.87 -10.03 8.37
CA PHE A 105 2.70 -10.29 6.93
C PHE A 105 1.52 -9.52 6.31
N TYR A 106 0.64 -8.95 7.13
CA TYR A 106 -0.46 -8.12 6.64
C TYR A 106 -0.06 -6.65 6.47
N SER A 107 1.10 -6.26 7.00
CA SER A 107 1.58 -4.88 6.86
C SER A 107 1.99 -4.56 5.41
N SER A 108 1.97 -3.28 5.06
CA SER A 108 2.33 -2.83 3.72
C SER A 108 3.78 -3.18 3.33
N ALA A 109 4.67 -3.29 4.31
CA ALA A 109 6.06 -3.71 4.08
C ALA A 109 6.13 -5.11 3.46
N PHE A 110 5.19 -5.98 3.82
CA PHE A 110 5.13 -7.33 3.25
C PHE A 110 4.19 -7.39 2.03
N THR A 111 2.96 -6.89 2.17
CA THR A 111 1.94 -7.05 1.12
C THR A 111 2.23 -6.21 -0.13
N LYS A 112 2.93 -5.07 0.01
CA LYS A 112 3.24 -4.18 -1.12
C LYS A 112 4.70 -4.24 -1.57
N SER A 113 5.52 -5.05 -0.90
CA SER A 113 6.94 -5.18 -1.22
C SER A 113 7.35 -6.63 -1.31
N LEU A 114 7.63 -7.28 -0.17
CA LEU A 114 8.22 -8.62 -0.15
C LEU A 114 7.33 -9.67 -0.82
N PHE A 115 6.04 -9.67 -0.52
CA PHE A 115 5.06 -10.61 -1.08
C PHE A 115 4.10 -9.93 -2.08
N ALA A 116 4.45 -8.72 -2.56
CA ALA A 116 3.58 -8.02 -3.51
C ALA A 116 3.28 -8.89 -4.74
N HIS A 117 2.01 -9.03 -5.05
CA HIS A 117 1.54 -9.85 -6.15
C HIS A 117 1.17 -9.01 -7.37
N PRO A 118 1.47 -9.49 -8.59
CA PRO A 118 0.82 -8.93 -9.77
C PRO A 118 -0.69 -9.16 -9.66
N CYS A 119 -1.47 -8.22 -10.12
CA CYS A 119 -2.94 -8.33 -10.06
C CYS A 119 -3.39 -9.33 -11.13
N ASN A 120 -3.52 -10.60 -10.73
CA ASN A 120 -3.99 -11.66 -11.61
C ASN A 120 -5.45 -11.96 -11.29
N THR A 121 -6.31 -11.87 -12.29
CA THR A 121 -7.72 -12.24 -12.18
C THR A 121 -7.96 -13.55 -12.94
N HIS A 122 -8.72 -14.43 -12.33
CA HIS A 122 -9.15 -15.70 -12.91
C HIS A 122 -10.67 -15.67 -13.01
N GLU A 123 -11.19 -14.85 -13.95
CA GLU A 123 -12.63 -14.69 -14.12
C GLU A 123 -13.31 -15.99 -14.52
N ARG A 124 -14.44 -16.26 -13.92
CA ARG A 124 -15.29 -17.42 -14.21
C ARG A 124 -16.69 -16.95 -14.54
N VAL A 125 -17.28 -17.59 -15.54
CA VAL A 125 -18.64 -17.25 -15.97
C VAL A 125 -19.65 -17.99 -15.12
N VAL A 126 -20.50 -17.26 -14.41
CA VAL A 126 -21.63 -17.80 -13.64
C VAL A 126 -22.87 -17.72 -14.56
N ARG A 127 -23.34 -18.87 -15.01
CA ARG A 127 -24.43 -18.96 -16.01
C ARG A 127 -25.81 -19.06 -15.38
N SER A 128 -25.92 -19.60 -14.18
CA SER A 128 -27.21 -19.84 -13.54
C SER A 128 -27.84 -18.59 -12.91
N GLY A 129 -27.04 -17.51 -12.78
CA GLY A 129 -27.44 -16.33 -12.03
C GLY A 129 -27.45 -16.56 -10.51
N ARG A 130 -26.76 -17.62 -10.04
CA ARG A 130 -26.55 -17.90 -8.60
C ARG A 130 -25.04 -17.95 -8.37
N LYS A 131 -24.48 -16.87 -7.84
CA LYS A 131 -23.01 -16.74 -7.68
C LYS A 131 -22.62 -17.05 -6.23
N LEU A 132 -21.66 -17.95 -6.04
CA LEU A 132 -21.02 -18.20 -4.74
C LEU A 132 -19.59 -17.67 -4.83
N VAL A 133 -19.25 -16.70 -3.96
CA VAL A 133 -17.91 -16.14 -3.85
C VAL A 133 -17.28 -16.67 -2.56
N ILE A 134 -16.10 -17.25 -2.66
CA ILE A 134 -15.35 -17.69 -1.47
C ILE A 134 -14.07 -16.84 -1.40
N LYS A 135 -13.85 -16.18 -0.26
CA LYS A 135 -12.70 -15.32 -0.01
C LYS A 135 -11.83 -15.90 1.09
N ILE A 136 -10.51 -15.79 0.93
CA ILE A 136 -9.55 -16.30 1.91
C ILE A 136 -8.33 -15.39 1.98
N SER A 137 -7.86 -15.08 3.20
CA SER A 137 -6.63 -14.31 3.42
C SER A 137 -5.43 -15.25 3.44
N ALA A 138 -4.43 -14.99 2.55
CA ALA A 138 -3.21 -15.78 2.46
C ALA A 138 -2.02 -14.86 2.13
N PRO A 139 -1.42 -14.20 3.13
CA PRO A 139 -0.38 -13.19 2.88
C PRO A 139 1.00 -13.76 2.55
N ARG A 140 1.27 -15.06 2.82
CA ARG A 140 2.59 -15.66 2.63
C ARG A 140 2.78 -16.36 1.29
N VAL A 141 1.89 -16.10 0.34
CA VAL A 141 1.99 -16.64 -1.02
C VAL A 141 2.98 -15.79 -1.81
N GLU A 142 3.99 -16.41 -2.44
CA GLU A 142 5.04 -15.67 -3.15
C GLU A 142 4.57 -15.21 -4.55
N LYS A 143 5.31 -14.27 -5.15
CA LYS A 143 4.94 -13.61 -6.42
C LYS A 143 4.58 -14.55 -7.56
N ASN A 144 5.29 -15.67 -7.66
CA ASN A 144 5.06 -16.65 -8.72
C ASN A 144 4.06 -17.74 -8.32
N GLN A 145 3.40 -17.60 -7.17
CA GLN A 145 2.47 -18.58 -6.63
C GLN A 145 1.05 -18.04 -6.65
N CYS A 146 0.08 -18.91 -6.46
CA CYS A 146 -1.33 -18.59 -6.44
C CYS A 146 -2.04 -19.51 -5.43
N VAL A 147 -3.08 -19.01 -4.77
CA VAL A 147 -3.96 -19.88 -4.00
C VAL A 147 -4.89 -20.60 -4.98
N ALA A 148 -5.11 -21.88 -4.73
CA ALA A 148 -6.05 -22.69 -5.49
C ALA A 148 -6.99 -23.43 -4.55
N ILE A 149 -8.13 -23.86 -5.05
CA ILE A 149 -9.15 -24.64 -4.31
C ILE A 149 -9.45 -25.93 -5.06
N THR A 150 -9.60 -27.02 -4.32
CA THR A 150 -10.13 -28.28 -4.86
C THR A 150 -11.09 -28.89 -3.83
N GLY A 151 -11.89 -29.84 -4.26
CA GLY A 151 -12.91 -30.43 -3.40
C GLY A 151 -13.51 -31.72 -3.91
N ASN A 152 -14.56 -32.20 -3.23
CA ASN A 152 -15.15 -33.51 -3.44
C ASN A 152 -16.10 -33.59 -4.66
N GLN A 153 -16.08 -32.58 -5.54
CA GLN A 153 -17.01 -32.52 -6.68
C GLN A 153 -16.27 -32.16 -7.97
N GLU A 154 -16.86 -32.54 -9.10
CA GLU A 154 -16.27 -32.32 -10.42
C GLU A 154 -15.97 -30.84 -10.68
N CYS A 155 -16.86 -29.95 -10.28
CA CYS A 155 -16.68 -28.49 -10.43
C CYS A 155 -15.47 -27.96 -9.65
N LEU A 156 -14.95 -28.71 -8.66
CA LEU A 156 -13.73 -28.41 -7.91
C LEU A 156 -12.62 -29.43 -8.13
N GLY A 157 -12.67 -30.21 -9.23
CA GLY A 157 -11.59 -31.11 -9.63
C GLY A 157 -11.52 -32.45 -8.90
N ASN A 158 -12.53 -32.83 -8.09
CA ASN A 158 -12.60 -34.15 -7.44
C ASN A 158 -11.30 -34.51 -6.67
N TRP A 159 -10.78 -33.59 -5.88
CA TRP A 159 -9.54 -33.75 -5.09
C TRP A 159 -8.27 -33.95 -5.93
N HIS A 160 -8.31 -33.70 -7.25
CA HIS A 160 -7.11 -33.77 -8.09
C HIS A 160 -6.40 -32.41 -8.07
N PRO A 161 -5.21 -32.29 -7.47
CA PRO A 161 -4.56 -30.99 -7.35
C PRO A 161 -4.26 -30.33 -8.69
N ASP A 162 -3.95 -31.13 -9.72
CA ASP A 162 -3.72 -30.66 -11.09
C ASP A 162 -4.97 -30.04 -11.73
N LYS A 163 -6.14 -30.28 -11.16
CA LYS A 163 -7.42 -29.72 -11.61
C LYS A 163 -7.95 -28.65 -10.65
N ALA A 164 -7.15 -28.25 -9.66
CA ALA A 164 -7.55 -27.22 -8.70
C ALA A 164 -7.83 -25.89 -9.42
N LEU A 165 -8.80 -25.16 -8.93
CA LEU A 165 -9.21 -23.88 -9.51
C LEU A 165 -8.40 -22.75 -8.87
N LEU A 166 -7.72 -21.94 -9.70
CA LEU A 166 -6.92 -20.81 -9.21
C LEU A 166 -7.82 -19.67 -8.76
N LEU A 167 -7.44 -19.01 -7.68
CA LEU A 167 -8.12 -17.85 -7.12
C LEU A 167 -7.54 -16.54 -7.67
N SER A 168 -8.37 -15.52 -7.76
CA SER A 168 -7.96 -14.15 -8.10
C SER A 168 -7.35 -13.46 -6.89
N CYS A 169 -6.38 -12.56 -7.11
CA CYS A 169 -5.66 -11.85 -6.04
C CYS A 169 -5.66 -10.32 -6.21
N ASP A 170 -6.66 -9.77 -6.88
CA ASP A 170 -6.78 -8.33 -7.09
C ASP A 170 -6.87 -7.53 -5.78
N THR A 171 -7.24 -8.18 -4.68
CA THR A 171 -7.30 -7.58 -3.35
C THR A 171 -6.28 -8.21 -2.37
N PHE A 172 -5.10 -8.62 -2.88
CA PHE A 172 -4.06 -9.26 -2.05
C PHE A 172 -3.84 -8.48 -0.74
N PRO A 173 -3.73 -9.13 0.42
CA PRO A 173 -3.57 -10.59 0.65
C PRO A 173 -4.87 -11.41 0.73
N GLU A 174 -6.01 -10.82 0.33
CA GLU A 174 -7.25 -11.56 0.19
C GLU A 174 -7.35 -12.11 -1.23
N TRP A 175 -7.67 -13.38 -1.32
CA TRP A 175 -7.88 -14.13 -2.58
C TRP A 175 -9.34 -14.50 -2.67
N HIS A 176 -9.88 -14.57 -3.89
CA HIS A 176 -11.29 -14.95 -4.07
C HIS A 176 -11.49 -15.82 -5.30
N ILE A 177 -12.61 -16.54 -5.28
CA ILE A 177 -13.06 -17.30 -6.43
C ILE A 177 -14.58 -17.17 -6.55
N ASP A 178 -15.05 -17.00 -7.79
CA ASP A 178 -16.47 -16.98 -8.14
C ASP A 178 -16.85 -18.35 -8.70
N LEU A 179 -17.87 -18.97 -8.10
CA LEU A 179 -18.37 -20.29 -8.48
C LEU A 179 -19.84 -20.19 -8.89
N ASP A 180 -20.24 -21.01 -9.85
CA ASP A 180 -21.66 -21.17 -10.19
C ASP A 180 -22.30 -22.11 -9.19
N ALA A 181 -23.16 -21.58 -8.33
CA ALA A 181 -23.78 -22.38 -7.25
C ALA A 181 -24.71 -23.48 -7.78
N ALA A 182 -25.15 -23.41 -9.05
CA ALA A 182 -25.93 -24.49 -9.65
C ALA A 182 -25.11 -25.76 -9.86
N GLU A 183 -23.79 -25.67 -9.92
CA GLU A 183 -22.88 -26.80 -10.10
C GLU A 183 -22.51 -27.45 -8.76
N ILE A 184 -22.92 -26.84 -7.63
CA ILE A 184 -22.52 -27.26 -6.28
C ILE A 184 -23.62 -28.10 -5.61
N ARG A 185 -23.22 -29.23 -5.05
CA ARG A 185 -24.07 -30.06 -4.19
C ARG A 185 -23.57 -29.93 -2.76
N TYR A 186 -24.50 -29.79 -1.82
CA TYR A 186 -24.15 -29.62 -0.41
C TYR A 186 -24.36 -30.94 0.36
N PRO A 187 -23.52 -31.23 1.37
CA PRO A 187 -22.38 -30.40 1.82
C PRO A 187 -21.23 -30.45 0.82
N LEU A 188 -20.58 -29.30 0.63
CA LEU A 188 -19.38 -29.18 -0.19
C LEU A 188 -18.15 -29.34 0.70
N GLU A 189 -17.34 -30.36 0.46
CA GLU A 189 -16.03 -30.49 1.10
C GLU A 189 -14.97 -29.90 0.17
N TYR A 190 -14.10 -29.08 0.73
CA TYR A 190 -13.06 -28.43 -0.07
C TYR A 190 -11.83 -28.11 0.78
N LYS A 191 -10.74 -27.78 0.11
CA LYS A 191 -9.49 -27.42 0.77
C LYS A 191 -8.69 -26.52 -0.16
N PHE A 192 -7.91 -25.61 0.44
CA PHE A 192 -7.04 -24.74 -0.34
C PHE A 192 -5.63 -25.32 -0.41
N LEU A 193 -4.92 -24.94 -1.47
CA LEU A 193 -3.53 -25.28 -1.68
C LEU A 193 -2.82 -24.12 -2.35
N VAL A 194 -1.50 -24.13 -2.33
CA VAL A 194 -0.69 -23.16 -3.05
C VAL A 194 -0.16 -23.81 -4.31
N TRP A 195 -0.28 -23.09 -5.41
CA TRP A 195 0.06 -23.49 -6.76
C TRP A 195 1.23 -22.66 -7.26
N ASP A 196 2.19 -23.29 -7.93
CA ASP A 196 3.32 -22.60 -8.56
C ASP A 196 3.00 -22.34 -10.02
N ASN A 197 2.95 -21.07 -10.40
CA ASN A 197 2.62 -20.65 -11.77
C ASN A 197 3.72 -20.97 -12.78
N ASP A 198 4.98 -21.03 -12.33
CA ASP A 198 6.12 -21.32 -13.21
C ASP A 198 6.18 -22.80 -13.59
N SER A 199 6.15 -23.68 -12.60
CA SER A 199 6.18 -25.13 -12.83
C SER A 199 4.82 -25.73 -13.18
N ARG A 200 3.74 -25.00 -12.93
CA ARG A 200 2.34 -25.42 -13.09
C ARG A 200 2.06 -26.68 -12.27
N GLN A 201 2.46 -26.65 -11.00
CA GLN A 201 2.31 -27.77 -10.07
C GLN A 201 1.80 -27.30 -8.72
N PRO A 202 1.03 -28.14 -8.01
CA PRO A 202 0.69 -27.86 -6.62
C PRO A 202 1.94 -27.96 -5.75
N LEU A 203 2.11 -27.02 -4.81
CA LEU A 203 3.26 -26.98 -3.91
C LEU A 203 2.94 -27.60 -2.55
N TYR A 204 1.91 -27.11 -1.88
CA TYR A 204 1.52 -27.59 -0.56
C TYR A 204 0.06 -27.25 -0.27
N TRP A 205 -0.54 -28.02 0.59
CA TRP A 205 -1.92 -27.86 1.04
C TRP A 205 -1.96 -27.04 2.33
N GLU A 206 -3.09 -26.37 2.58
CA GLU A 206 -3.33 -25.84 3.92
C GLU A 206 -3.38 -26.99 4.94
N SER A 207 -3.10 -26.68 6.21
CA SER A 207 -3.12 -27.67 7.30
C SER A 207 -4.55 -28.04 7.72
N ASP A 208 -4.65 -28.94 8.67
CA ASP A 208 -5.88 -29.38 9.33
C ASP A 208 -6.84 -30.12 8.39
N GLU A 209 -8.06 -30.32 8.84
CA GLU A 209 -9.10 -31.10 8.12
C GLU A 209 -9.69 -30.30 6.95
N ASN A 210 -10.37 -31.00 6.07
CA ASN A 210 -11.11 -30.37 4.98
C ASN A 210 -12.14 -29.38 5.52
N ARG A 211 -12.39 -28.33 4.78
CA ARG A 211 -13.47 -27.39 5.08
C ARG A 211 -14.77 -27.96 4.58
N ILE A 212 -15.84 -27.68 5.30
CA ILE A 212 -17.17 -28.13 4.93
C ILE A 212 -18.09 -26.90 4.84
N LEU A 213 -18.67 -26.72 3.67
CA LEU A 213 -19.73 -25.73 3.49
C LEU A 213 -21.06 -26.46 3.46
N SER A 214 -21.87 -26.24 4.49
CA SER A 214 -23.19 -26.79 4.60
C SER A 214 -24.14 -26.09 3.61
N LEU A 215 -25.38 -26.58 3.52
CA LEU A 215 -26.35 -26.02 2.60
C LEU A 215 -26.49 -24.50 2.75
N VAL A 216 -26.27 -23.80 1.64
CA VAL A 216 -26.47 -22.35 1.55
C VAL A 216 -27.66 -22.11 0.60
N PRO A 217 -28.86 -21.83 1.14
CA PRO A 217 -30.01 -21.54 0.28
C PRO A 217 -29.76 -20.32 -0.59
N GLN A 218 -30.01 -20.44 -1.88
CA GLN A 218 -29.73 -19.36 -2.83
C GLN A 218 -30.72 -19.41 -3.99
N LYS A 219 -31.29 -18.27 -4.31
CA LYS A 219 -32.23 -18.08 -5.43
C LYS A 219 -31.49 -17.50 -6.63
N GLN A 220 -32.12 -17.55 -7.77
CA GLN A 220 -31.61 -16.87 -8.96
C GLN A 220 -31.55 -15.36 -8.68
N GLY A 221 -30.50 -14.71 -9.16
CA GLY A 221 -30.28 -13.29 -8.93
C GLY A 221 -29.58 -12.98 -7.61
N GLU A 222 -29.17 -14.01 -6.85
CA GLU A 222 -28.48 -13.81 -5.56
C GLU A 222 -26.99 -14.13 -5.66
N THR A 223 -26.17 -13.30 -5.03
CA THR A 223 -24.75 -13.59 -4.77
C THR A 223 -24.58 -13.90 -3.30
N VAL A 224 -24.00 -15.06 -3.02
CA VAL A 224 -23.58 -15.46 -1.66
C VAL A 224 -22.06 -15.23 -1.57
N VAL A 225 -21.61 -14.59 -0.47
CA VAL A 225 -20.20 -14.35 -0.21
C VAL A 225 -19.81 -14.98 1.12
N ILE A 226 -18.80 -15.84 1.10
CA ILE A 226 -18.17 -16.42 2.31
C ILE A 226 -16.88 -15.64 2.53
N SER A 227 -16.74 -14.95 3.68
CA SER A 227 -15.54 -14.16 3.95
C SER A 227 -15.03 -14.33 5.40
N GLY A 228 -13.83 -13.80 5.67
CA GLY A 228 -13.20 -13.95 6.99
C GLY A 228 -12.38 -15.23 7.13
N LEU A 229 -12.20 -16.00 6.06
CA LEU A 229 -11.38 -17.21 6.10
C LEU A 229 -9.89 -16.87 6.04
N TYR A 230 -9.09 -17.65 6.79
CA TYR A 230 -7.62 -17.57 6.77
C TYR A 230 -7.06 -18.90 6.25
N PHE A 231 -6.06 -18.80 5.38
CA PHE A 231 -5.30 -19.97 4.91
C PHE A 231 -4.55 -20.56 6.11
N ARG A 232 -4.77 -21.84 6.39
CA ARG A 232 -4.17 -22.54 7.53
C ARG A 232 -2.74 -22.95 7.15
N ASP A 233 -1.83 -21.97 7.28
CA ASP A 233 -0.46 -22.04 6.79
C ASP A 233 0.35 -23.09 7.56
N SER A 234 0.80 -24.11 6.83
CA SER A 234 1.65 -25.20 7.39
C SER A 234 3.14 -24.91 7.25
N LEU A 235 3.50 -23.76 6.66
CA LEU A 235 4.90 -23.41 6.46
C LEU A 235 5.61 -23.14 7.80
N PRO A 236 6.91 -23.45 7.88
CA PRO A 236 7.65 -23.15 9.09
C PRO A 236 7.70 -21.65 9.37
N LEU A 237 8.01 -21.29 10.60
CA LEU A 237 8.15 -19.90 11.01
C LEU A 237 9.09 -19.16 10.04
N TRP A 238 8.59 -18.11 9.40
CA TRP A 238 9.39 -17.32 8.48
C TRP A 238 10.47 -16.56 9.24
N ARG A 239 11.68 -16.68 8.77
CA ARG A 239 12.85 -16.02 9.38
C ARG A 239 13.63 -15.27 8.33
N CYS A 240 14.16 -14.12 8.72
CA CYS A 240 15.05 -13.35 7.85
C CYS A 240 16.09 -12.61 8.69
N ALA A 241 17.15 -12.19 8.01
CA ALA A 241 18.15 -11.27 8.55
C ALA A 241 18.09 -9.97 7.76
N GLY A 242 18.43 -8.88 8.41
CA GLY A 242 18.49 -7.57 7.75
C GLY A 242 19.28 -6.58 8.57
N SER A 243 19.58 -5.44 7.96
CA SER A 243 20.32 -4.34 8.59
C SER A 243 19.44 -3.11 8.72
N VAL A 244 19.61 -2.37 9.80
CA VAL A 244 19.01 -1.04 10.01
C VAL A 244 20.13 -0.03 9.79
N ILE A 245 20.01 0.79 8.76
CA ILE A 245 21.07 1.72 8.36
C ILE A 245 20.47 3.07 7.97
N PRO A 246 20.92 4.18 8.59
CA PRO A 246 20.59 5.50 8.05
C PRO A 246 21.32 5.70 6.71
N VAL A 247 20.62 6.08 5.66
CA VAL A 247 21.24 6.24 4.34
C VAL A 247 22.38 7.27 4.41
N PHE A 248 22.20 8.36 5.17
CA PHE A 248 23.24 9.39 5.30
C PHE A 248 24.57 8.87 5.87
N SER A 249 24.57 7.73 6.57
CA SER A 249 25.80 7.15 7.14
C SER A 249 26.58 6.29 6.15
N LEU A 250 26.00 5.96 5.00
CA LEU A 250 26.71 5.20 3.97
C LEU A 250 27.83 6.05 3.37
N ARG A 251 28.89 5.37 2.91
CA ARG A 251 30.01 6.05 2.29
C ARG A 251 30.66 5.16 1.24
N SER A 252 30.82 5.70 0.04
CA SER A 252 31.57 5.06 -1.04
C SER A 252 32.48 6.10 -1.71
N GLU A 253 33.24 5.67 -2.68
CA GLU A 253 34.08 6.58 -3.48
C GLU A 253 33.24 7.59 -4.29
N LYS A 254 31.96 7.23 -4.56
CA LYS A 254 31.06 8.05 -5.35
C LYS A 254 30.18 8.97 -4.50
N SER A 255 30.14 8.78 -3.19
CA SER A 255 29.37 9.63 -2.28
C SER A 255 29.81 11.10 -2.39
N PHE A 256 28.93 12.01 -2.02
CA PHE A 256 29.23 13.45 -2.02
C PHE A 256 29.24 13.96 -0.57
N GLY A 257 30.11 13.34 0.28
CA GLY A 257 30.21 13.68 1.70
C GLY A 257 29.05 13.16 2.56
N VAL A 258 28.11 12.44 1.95
CA VAL A 258 26.95 11.86 2.62
C VAL A 258 26.48 10.67 1.79
N GLY A 259 25.94 9.65 2.43
CA GLY A 259 25.35 8.53 1.70
C GLY A 259 24.07 8.96 0.95
N ASP A 260 23.89 8.44 -0.24
CA ASP A 260 22.80 8.82 -1.11
C ASP A 260 22.14 7.59 -1.79
N LEU A 261 21.27 7.84 -2.77
CA LEU A 261 20.54 6.76 -3.45
C LEU A 261 21.46 5.82 -4.24
N GLY A 262 22.59 6.32 -4.75
CA GLY A 262 23.60 5.48 -5.39
C GLY A 262 24.25 4.53 -4.38
N ASP A 263 24.58 5.05 -3.19
CA ASP A 263 25.13 4.23 -2.10
C ASP A 263 24.12 3.20 -1.61
N LEU A 264 22.84 3.55 -1.57
CA LEU A 264 21.77 2.62 -1.20
C LEU A 264 21.71 1.45 -2.20
N HIS A 265 21.91 1.70 -3.48
CA HIS A 265 22.01 0.64 -4.50
C HIS A 265 23.12 -0.35 -4.16
N MET A 266 24.30 0.18 -3.82
CA MET A 266 25.45 -0.65 -3.45
C MET A 266 25.16 -1.46 -2.19
N LEU A 267 24.43 -0.86 -1.23
CA LEU A 267 24.01 -1.56 -0.01
C LEU A 267 23.04 -2.72 -0.33
N VAL A 268 22.13 -2.51 -1.28
CA VAL A 268 21.20 -3.57 -1.72
C VAL A 268 21.99 -4.74 -2.33
N ASP A 269 22.99 -4.45 -3.17
CA ASP A 269 23.84 -5.48 -3.76
C ASP A 269 24.62 -6.25 -2.68
N TRP A 270 25.13 -5.53 -1.68
CA TRP A 270 25.83 -6.14 -0.55
C TRP A 270 24.88 -7.03 0.26
N ALA A 271 23.68 -6.54 0.56
CA ALA A 271 22.68 -7.30 1.31
C ALA A 271 22.30 -8.59 0.58
N ARG A 272 22.13 -8.51 -0.76
CA ARG A 272 21.87 -9.70 -1.59
C ARG A 272 23.03 -10.72 -1.48
N LYS A 273 24.27 -10.27 -1.57
CA LYS A 273 25.47 -11.15 -1.47
C LYS A 273 25.60 -11.80 -0.09
N THR A 274 25.12 -11.14 0.95
CA THR A 274 25.15 -11.66 2.34
C THR A 274 23.84 -12.34 2.74
N HIS A 275 22.94 -12.58 1.78
CA HIS A 275 21.65 -13.27 1.97
C HIS A 275 20.72 -12.54 2.98
N GLN A 276 20.87 -11.25 3.14
CA GLN A 276 19.90 -10.45 3.88
C GLN A 276 18.66 -10.22 3.02
N ARG A 277 17.49 -10.20 3.65
CA ARG A 277 16.20 -10.04 2.95
C ARG A 277 15.54 -8.68 3.20
N ILE A 278 15.99 -7.96 4.22
CA ILE A 278 15.39 -6.68 4.61
C ILE A 278 16.52 -5.67 4.84
N ILE A 279 16.33 -4.47 4.33
CA ILE A 279 17.09 -3.29 4.72
C ILE A 279 16.07 -2.30 5.28
N GLN A 280 16.25 -1.88 6.52
CA GLN A 280 15.44 -0.82 7.12
C GLN A 280 16.26 0.47 7.10
N VAL A 281 15.70 1.53 6.53
CA VAL A 281 16.35 2.85 6.52
C VAL A 281 15.58 3.81 7.41
N LEU A 282 16.25 4.84 7.92
CA LEU A 282 15.56 5.94 8.60
C LEU A 282 14.80 6.78 7.56
N PRO A 283 13.83 7.60 7.99
CA PRO A 283 13.09 8.44 7.04
C PRO A 283 14.02 9.24 6.15
N MET A 284 13.73 9.24 4.86
CA MET A 284 14.50 9.95 3.83
C MET A 284 13.74 11.16 3.30
N ASN A 285 12.63 11.49 3.94
CA ASN A 285 11.76 12.59 3.52
C ASN A 285 12.43 13.94 3.74
N ASP A 286 11.99 14.94 2.98
CA ASP A 286 12.55 16.28 3.05
C ASP A 286 12.25 16.95 4.39
N THR A 287 13.31 17.38 5.07
CA THR A 287 13.27 18.10 6.34
C THR A 287 13.80 19.54 6.22
N THR A 288 14.07 20.03 4.98
CA THR A 288 14.71 21.34 4.78
C THR A 288 13.76 22.47 5.14
N MET A 289 13.95 23.06 6.31
CA MET A 289 13.23 24.26 6.76
C MET A 289 14.12 25.50 6.79
N THR A 290 15.36 25.34 7.29
CA THR A 290 16.29 26.45 7.53
C THR A 290 17.58 26.33 6.71
N HIS A 291 17.83 25.20 6.08
CA HIS A 291 19.07 24.82 5.39
C HIS A 291 20.29 24.79 6.32
N THR A 292 20.06 24.67 7.63
CA THR A 292 21.14 24.51 8.62
C THR A 292 21.14 23.08 9.17
N TRP A 293 22.16 22.75 9.96
CA TRP A 293 22.30 21.43 10.57
C TRP A 293 21.06 21.00 11.41
N VAL A 294 20.23 21.96 11.83
CA VAL A 294 18.99 21.67 12.59
C VAL A 294 18.05 20.78 11.74
N ASP A 295 18.09 20.94 10.42
CA ASP A 295 17.26 20.18 9.48
C ASP A 295 17.75 18.72 9.29
N SER A 296 18.89 18.36 9.89
CA SER A 296 19.44 17.00 9.73
C SER A 296 18.63 15.92 10.46
N TYR A 297 17.68 16.33 11.32
CA TYR A 297 16.85 15.38 12.09
C TYR A 297 15.78 14.76 11.16
N PRO A 298 15.85 13.44 10.89
CA PRO A 298 15.04 12.84 9.81
C PRO A 298 13.54 12.74 10.12
N TYR A 299 13.13 12.98 11.36
CA TYR A 299 11.74 12.84 11.77
C TYR A 299 10.94 14.14 11.71
N SER A 300 11.55 15.25 11.29
CA SER A 300 10.88 16.57 11.17
C SER A 300 10.56 16.88 9.71
N ALA A 301 9.94 15.93 9.01
CA ALA A 301 9.69 16.06 7.56
C ALA A 301 8.66 17.16 7.24
N ILE A 302 8.97 17.97 6.23
CA ILE A 302 8.04 18.98 5.67
C ILE A 302 7.12 18.36 4.62
N SER A 303 7.43 17.15 4.17
CA SER A 303 6.63 16.41 3.19
C SER A 303 6.76 14.92 3.44
N ILE A 304 5.65 14.22 3.40
CA ILE A 304 5.65 12.74 3.49
C ILE A 304 5.92 12.09 2.12
N TYR A 305 6.01 12.87 1.06
CA TYR A 305 6.21 12.38 -0.30
C TYR A 305 7.60 12.74 -0.85
N ALA A 306 8.04 13.98 -0.65
CA ALA A 306 9.29 14.47 -1.22
C ALA A 306 10.49 13.90 -0.46
N LEU A 307 11.50 13.43 -1.20
CA LEU A 307 12.75 12.97 -0.62
C LEU A 307 13.67 14.17 -0.35
N HIS A 308 14.47 14.07 0.69
CA HIS A 308 15.43 15.11 1.07
C HIS A 308 16.49 15.25 -0.03
N PRO A 309 16.76 16.48 -0.50
CA PRO A 309 17.69 16.68 -1.62
C PRO A 309 19.11 16.18 -1.35
N MET A 310 19.54 16.04 -0.11
CA MET A 310 20.88 15.51 0.18
C MET A 310 21.06 14.06 -0.30
N TYR A 311 19.97 13.31 -0.51
CA TYR A 311 20.04 11.91 -0.96
C TYR A 311 20.12 11.76 -2.49
N VAL A 312 20.07 12.86 -3.23
CA VAL A 312 20.21 12.81 -4.69
C VAL A 312 21.59 12.27 -5.07
N ASP A 313 21.62 11.28 -5.94
CA ASP A 313 22.85 10.79 -6.57
C ASP A 313 23.18 11.72 -7.75
N LEU A 314 24.17 12.60 -7.59
CA LEU A 314 24.55 13.58 -8.62
C LEU A 314 25.05 12.88 -9.89
N SER A 315 25.68 11.71 -9.77
CA SER A 315 26.15 10.97 -10.94
C SER A 315 25.01 10.49 -11.83
N ALA A 316 23.84 10.23 -11.23
CA ALA A 316 22.64 9.81 -11.97
C ALA A 316 21.96 10.96 -12.72
N LEU A 317 22.16 12.22 -12.27
CA LEU A 317 21.66 13.38 -13.00
C LEU A 317 22.38 13.55 -14.35
N GLY A 318 23.70 13.46 -14.31
CA GLY A 318 24.55 13.69 -15.47
C GLY A 318 25.69 14.67 -15.17
N THR A 319 26.56 14.91 -16.13
CA THR A 319 27.73 15.77 -15.97
C THR A 319 27.42 17.19 -16.47
N LEU A 320 27.86 18.18 -15.73
CA LEU A 320 27.77 19.60 -16.17
C LEU A 320 28.55 19.80 -17.46
N LYS A 321 27.99 20.55 -18.39
CA LYS A 321 28.64 20.86 -19.69
C LYS A 321 29.92 21.73 -19.54
N ASP A 322 29.94 22.58 -18.52
CA ASP A 322 31.10 23.42 -18.23
C ASP A 322 32.16 22.59 -17.50
N PRO A 323 33.33 22.34 -18.14
CA PRO A 323 34.39 21.52 -17.54
C PRO A 323 34.98 22.12 -16.24
N GLU A 324 35.04 23.46 -16.14
CA GLU A 324 35.56 24.12 -14.93
C GLU A 324 34.59 23.88 -13.75
N ARG A 325 33.28 24.01 -14.00
CA ARG A 325 32.28 23.74 -12.97
C ARG A 325 32.23 22.24 -12.59
N ALA A 326 32.36 21.37 -13.59
CA ALA A 326 32.43 19.93 -13.33
C ALA A 326 33.65 19.59 -12.45
N ALA A 327 34.82 20.16 -12.77
CA ALA A 327 36.02 19.96 -11.98
C ALA A 327 35.90 20.55 -10.56
N PHE A 328 35.23 21.70 -10.41
CA PHE A 328 34.97 22.31 -9.10
C PHE A 328 34.18 21.37 -8.22
N TYR A 329 33.06 20.81 -8.74
CA TYR A 329 32.23 19.90 -7.95
C TYR A 329 32.93 18.58 -7.66
N ALA A 330 33.75 18.06 -8.58
CA ALA A 330 34.56 16.87 -8.33
C ALA A 330 35.57 17.13 -7.19
N GLY A 331 36.13 18.33 -7.13
CA GLY A 331 36.99 18.75 -6.01
C GLY A 331 36.23 18.79 -4.69
N LYS A 332 35.04 19.38 -4.71
CA LYS A 332 34.19 19.43 -3.50
C LYS A 332 33.74 18.04 -3.03
N GLN A 333 33.45 17.14 -3.97
CA GLN A 333 33.12 15.75 -3.64
C GLN A 333 34.26 15.11 -2.85
N LYS A 334 35.51 15.23 -3.35
CA LYS A 334 36.69 14.66 -2.68
C LYS A 334 36.90 15.27 -1.30
N GLU A 335 36.77 16.60 -1.22
CA GLU A 335 36.93 17.35 0.05
C GLU A 335 35.91 16.87 1.10
N LEU A 336 34.64 16.85 0.74
CA LEU A 336 33.57 16.47 1.66
C LEU A 336 33.62 14.98 2.02
N ASN A 337 33.99 14.14 1.03
CA ASN A 337 34.05 12.70 1.26
C ASN A 337 35.23 12.30 2.16
N ALA A 338 36.24 13.16 2.27
CA ALA A 338 37.40 12.94 3.14
C ALA A 338 37.12 13.30 4.62
N LYS A 339 36.00 13.97 4.91
CA LYS A 339 35.64 14.33 6.29
C LYS A 339 35.15 13.12 7.07
N ASP A 340 35.53 13.02 8.35
CA ASP A 340 35.09 11.92 9.26
C ASP A 340 33.61 11.99 9.59
N THR A 341 33.01 13.16 9.51
CA THR A 341 31.58 13.38 9.80
C THR A 341 30.91 14.06 8.63
N VAL A 342 29.59 13.91 8.55
CA VAL A 342 28.80 14.60 7.51
C VAL A 342 28.75 16.09 7.83
N ASP A 343 29.21 16.91 6.91
CA ASP A 343 29.06 18.35 6.95
C ASP A 343 27.75 18.71 6.25
N TYR A 344 26.67 18.66 7.00
CA TYR A 344 25.32 18.76 6.47
C TYR A 344 25.13 20.01 5.59
N GLU A 345 25.57 21.17 6.10
CA GLU A 345 25.32 22.44 5.41
C GLU A 345 26.10 22.55 4.09
N GLU A 346 27.38 22.15 4.11
CA GLU A 346 28.20 22.19 2.89
C GLU A 346 27.72 21.14 1.87
N VAL A 347 27.36 19.93 2.33
CA VAL A 347 26.79 18.90 1.45
C VAL A 347 25.52 19.43 0.77
N LEU A 348 24.57 19.95 1.55
CA LEU A 348 23.30 20.44 1.01
C LEU A 348 23.52 21.59 0.04
N LYS A 349 24.34 22.56 0.41
CA LYS A 349 24.70 23.72 -0.42
C LYS A 349 25.25 23.29 -1.79
N TYR A 350 26.24 22.39 -1.82
CA TYR A 350 26.85 22.00 -3.09
C TYR A 350 25.99 21.04 -3.89
N LYS A 351 25.22 20.13 -3.25
CA LYS A 351 24.29 19.28 -4.00
C LYS A 351 23.18 20.11 -4.65
N LEU A 352 22.59 21.04 -3.90
CA LEU A 352 21.57 21.94 -4.46
C LEU A 352 22.14 22.82 -5.58
N GLY A 353 23.34 23.38 -5.36
CA GLY A 353 24.01 24.17 -6.38
C GLY A 353 24.26 23.38 -7.68
N TYR A 354 24.74 22.14 -7.56
CA TYR A 354 24.91 21.26 -8.72
C TYR A 354 23.57 21.03 -9.45
N CYS A 355 22.52 20.74 -8.70
CA CYS A 355 21.19 20.50 -9.28
C CYS A 355 20.69 21.76 -10.02
N GLN A 356 20.90 22.95 -9.46
CA GLN A 356 20.50 24.21 -10.07
C GLN A 356 21.27 24.46 -11.37
N GLU A 357 22.60 24.28 -11.36
CA GLU A 357 23.45 24.48 -12.55
C GLU A 357 23.12 23.44 -13.64
N TYR A 358 22.91 22.18 -13.25
CA TYR A 358 22.50 21.13 -14.19
C TYR A 358 21.15 21.49 -14.81
N PHE A 359 20.19 21.90 -14.00
CA PHE A 359 18.86 22.28 -14.48
C PHE A 359 18.92 23.50 -15.41
N ALA A 360 19.74 24.48 -15.10
CA ALA A 360 19.91 25.66 -15.96
C ALA A 360 20.43 25.29 -17.37
N GLY A 361 21.29 24.25 -17.44
CA GLY A 361 21.83 23.78 -18.72
C GLY A 361 20.93 22.76 -19.45
N GLU A 362 20.35 21.81 -18.72
CA GLU A 362 19.66 20.65 -19.30
C GLU A 362 18.18 20.56 -18.94
N GLY A 363 17.68 21.41 -18.05
CA GLY A 363 16.34 21.29 -17.47
C GLY A 363 15.23 21.23 -18.51
N LYS A 364 15.32 22.07 -19.55
CA LYS A 364 14.28 22.08 -20.60
C LYS A 364 14.15 20.72 -21.27
N ALA A 365 15.26 20.07 -21.56
CA ALA A 365 15.25 18.74 -22.18
C ALA A 365 14.63 17.69 -21.23
N VAL A 366 14.91 17.81 -19.92
CA VAL A 366 14.34 16.90 -18.90
C VAL A 366 12.81 17.07 -18.82
N LEU A 367 12.35 18.32 -18.81
CA LEU A 367 10.90 18.62 -18.71
C LEU A 367 10.11 18.07 -19.91
N ASP A 368 10.75 17.93 -21.07
CA ASP A 368 10.11 17.42 -22.27
C ASP A 368 10.05 15.88 -22.32
N THR A 369 10.73 15.17 -21.42
CA THR A 369 10.73 13.70 -21.46
C THR A 369 9.37 13.11 -21.07
N PRO A 370 9.02 11.95 -21.68
CA PRO A 370 7.78 11.24 -21.29
C PRO A 370 7.77 10.87 -19.81
N GLU A 371 8.92 10.47 -19.28
CA GLU A 371 9.07 10.05 -17.88
C GLU A 371 8.74 11.19 -16.91
N PHE A 372 9.21 12.41 -17.22
CA PHE A 372 8.90 13.58 -16.40
C PHE A 372 7.40 13.91 -16.46
N LYS A 373 6.82 13.91 -17.67
CA LYS A 373 5.39 14.21 -17.86
C LYS A 373 4.51 13.21 -17.13
N GLU A 374 4.85 11.92 -17.20
CA GLU A 374 4.13 10.88 -16.47
C GLU A 374 4.26 11.07 -14.95
N PHE A 375 5.47 11.31 -14.46
CA PHE A 375 5.70 11.56 -13.03
C PHE A 375 4.87 12.75 -12.55
N LEU A 376 4.89 13.86 -13.30
CA LEU A 376 4.13 15.06 -12.95
C LEU A 376 2.63 14.75 -12.89
N ALA A 377 2.10 14.08 -13.91
CA ALA A 377 0.66 13.74 -13.96
C ALA A 377 0.22 12.87 -12.78
N GLN A 378 1.06 11.92 -12.38
CA GLN A 378 0.76 11.01 -11.26
C GLN A 378 0.88 11.69 -9.90
N ASN A 379 1.70 12.75 -9.78
CA ASN A 379 2.10 13.33 -8.49
C ASN A 379 1.66 14.79 -8.30
N GLU A 380 0.97 15.37 -9.25
CA GLU A 380 0.55 16.80 -9.26
C GLU A 380 -0.09 17.23 -7.93
N SER A 381 -0.88 16.35 -7.35
CA SER A 381 -1.69 16.66 -6.15
C SER A 381 -0.84 17.07 -4.94
N TRP A 382 0.35 16.49 -4.78
CA TRP A 382 1.26 16.84 -3.69
C TRP A 382 2.47 17.66 -4.16
N LEU A 383 2.92 17.42 -5.37
CA LEU A 383 4.16 18.03 -5.89
C LEU A 383 3.99 19.54 -6.09
N MET A 384 2.86 19.99 -6.62
CA MET A 384 2.59 21.42 -6.82
C MET A 384 2.55 22.20 -5.50
N PRO A 385 1.80 21.76 -4.47
CA PRO A 385 1.87 22.42 -3.16
C PRO A 385 3.26 22.41 -2.55
N TYR A 386 3.98 21.29 -2.65
CA TYR A 386 5.35 21.17 -2.11
C TYR A 386 6.31 22.16 -2.81
N ALA A 387 6.31 22.19 -4.16
CA ALA A 387 7.17 23.09 -4.92
C ALA A 387 6.84 24.58 -4.60
N THR A 388 5.55 24.89 -4.46
CA THR A 388 5.11 26.22 -4.06
C THR A 388 5.62 26.59 -2.66
N TYR A 389 5.51 25.65 -1.72
CA TYR A 389 6.02 25.86 -0.36
C TYR A 389 7.52 26.16 -0.39
N CYS A 390 8.31 25.37 -1.12
CA CYS A 390 9.77 25.58 -1.23
C CYS A 390 10.09 26.95 -1.85
N PHE A 391 9.38 27.33 -2.91
CA PHE A 391 9.56 28.64 -3.55
C PHE A 391 9.24 29.79 -2.58
N LEU A 392 8.14 29.70 -1.87
CA LEU A 392 7.74 30.77 -0.93
C LEU A 392 8.72 30.84 0.25
N ARG A 393 9.12 29.69 0.80
CA ARG A 393 10.14 29.64 1.87
C ARG A 393 11.40 30.37 1.45
N GLU A 394 11.92 30.09 0.24
CA GLU A 394 13.12 30.78 -0.28
C GLU A 394 12.86 32.27 -0.48
N SER A 395 11.72 32.63 -1.07
CA SER A 395 11.37 34.00 -1.39
C SER A 395 11.24 34.88 -0.12
N TYR A 396 10.69 34.31 0.95
CA TYR A 396 10.50 35.03 2.22
C TYR A 396 11.64 34.84 3.21
N GLY A 397 12.57 33.91 2.92
CA GLY A 397 13.71 33.62 3.80
C GLY A 397 13.29 33.00 5.15
N THR A 398 12.12 32.40 5.21
CA THR A 398 11.60 31.75 6.43
C THR A 398 10.62 30.63 6.10
N SER A 399 10.67 29.55 6.87
CA SER A 399 9.71 28.44 6.79
C SER A 399 8.40 28.72 7.52
N ASP A 400 8.34 29.80 8.30
CA ASP A 400 7.15 30.22 9.04
C ASP A 400 6.16 30.91 8.09
N PHE A 401 5.23 30.14 7.57
CA PHE A 401 4.23 30.62 6.61
C PHE A 401 3.33 31.74 7.18
N SER A 402 3.24 31.89 8.51
CA SER A 402 2.46 32.97 9.10
C SER A 402 3.04 34.34 8.73
N GLN A 403 4.35 34.39 8.39
CA GLN A 403 5.05 35.61 7.99
C GLN A 403 4.98 35.87 6.47
N TRP A 404 4.37 34.99 5.69
CA TRP A 404 4.31 35.12 4.21
C TRP A 404 3.14 36.04 3.81
N GLN A 405 3.40 37.32 3.66
CA GLN A 405 2.37 38.28 3.30
C GLN A 405 1.62 37.89 2.02
N GLY A 406 0.31 37.75 2.12
CA GLY A 406 -0.55 37.35 1.01
C GLY A 406 -0.54 35.86 0.73
N ASN A 407 0.32 35.07 1.44
CA ASN A 407 0.45 33.62 1.23
C ASN A 407 0.44 32.83 2.56
N SER A 408 0.01 33.47 3.65
CA SER A 408 -0.01 32.84 4.99
C SER A 408 -1.07 31.76 5.16
N THR A 409 -1.98 31.62 4.21
CA THR A 409 -3.03 30.60 4.23
C THR A 409 -3.02 29.85 2.91
N TYR A 410 -3.12 28.52 2.98
CA TYR A 410 -3.15 27.68 1.79
C TYR A 410 -4.34 28.05 0.89
N ASN A 411 -4.05 28.26 -0.40
CA ASN A 411 -5.07 28.57 -1.39
C ASN A 411 -4.73 27.82 -2.69
N LYS A 412 -5.58 26.87 -3.06
CA LYS A 412 -5.38 25.99 -4.22
C LYS A 412 -5.26 26.79 -5.55
N THR A 413 -6.05 27.86 -5.69
CA THR A 413 -6.00 28.72 -6.88
C THR A 413 -4.66 29.46 -6.95
N ARG A 414 -4.20 29.97 -5.80
CA ARG A 414 -2.90 30.66 -5.71
C ARG A 414 -1.75 29.70 -6.05
N VAL A 415 -1.79 28.48 -5.53
CA VAL A 415 -0.79 27.44 -5.86
C VAL A 415 -0.77 27.21 -7.39
N ARG A 416 -1.93 27.02 -8.00
CA ARG A 416 -2.02 26.83 -9.46
C ARG A 416 -1.45 28.01 -10.25
N THR A 417 -1.71 29.24 -9.77
CA THR A 417 -1.16 30.44 -10.43
C THR A 417 0.37 30.48 -10.35
N LEU A 418 0.93 30.17 -9.17
CA LEU A 418 2.38 30.18 -8.98
C LEU A 418 3.06 29.05 -9.76
N CYS A 419 2.40 27.94 -10.00
CA CYS A 419 2.94 26.81 -10.75
C CYS A 419 2.67 26.88 -12.26
N ARG A 420 2.25 28.02 -12.78
CA ARG A 420 2.11 28.20 -14.24
C ARG A 420 3.48 28.41 -14.89
N GLU A 421 3.62 27.94 -16.13
CA GLU A 421 4.87 28.01 -16.90
C GLU A 421 5.37 29.46 -17.09
N ASP A 422 4.46 30.44 -17.04
CA ASP A 422 4.78 31.85 -17.21
C ASP A 422 5.02 32.58 -15.87
N SER A 423 5.08 31.85 -14.77
CA SER A 423 5.29 32.47 -13.44
C SER A 423 6.77 32.46 -13.05
N ASP A 424 7.14 33.40 -12.19
CA ASP A 424 8.50 33.48 -11.61
C ASP A 424 8.83 32.27 -10.74
N ALA A 425 7.83 31.57 -10.27
CA ALA A 425 8.00 30.38 -9.43
C ALA A 425 8.31 29.10 -10.25
N TRP A 426 8.02 29.11 -11.54
CA TRP A 426 8.09 27.91 -12.37
C TRP A 426 9.48 27.25 -12.37
N PRO A 427 10.57 28.02 -12.55
CA PRO A 427 11.91 27.41 -12.49
C PRO A 427 12.23 26.66 -11.20
N UNK A 428 11.79 27.16 -10.24
CA UNK A 428 11.99 26.56 -8.97
C UNK A 428 11.14 25.35 -8.73
N UNK A 429 10.07 25.38 -9.28
CA UNK A 429 9.18 24.28 -9.27
C UNK A 429 9.66 23.17 -10.18
N UNK A 430 10.11 23.44 -11.17
CA UNK A 430 10.68 22.54 -12.08
C UNK A 430 12.01 22.00 -11.61
N UNK A 431 12.68 22.58 -10.95
CA UNK A 431 13.90 22.16 -10.38
C UNK A 431 13.70 21.22 -9.24
N UNK A 432 12.75 21.35 -8.67
CA UNK A 432 12.36 20.44 -7.65
C UNK A 432 11.77 19.15 -8.20
N UNK A 433 11.17 19.27 -9.14
CA UNK A 433 10.68 18.18 -9.84
C UNK A 433 11.71 17.36 -10.61
N UNK A 434 12.67 17.94 -11.07
CA UNK A 434 13.71 17.22 -11.71
C UNK A 434 14.47 16.27 -10.79
N TYR A 435 14.77 16.65 -9.71
CA TYR A 435 15.46 15.74 -8.79
C TYR A 435 14.50 14.74 -8.11
N CYS A 436 13.28 15.13 -7.83
CA CYS A 436 12.27 14.17 -7.33
C CYS A 436 12.02 13.07 -8.36
N THR A 437 11.90 13.42 -9.62
CA THR A 437 11.68 12.45 -10.72
C THR A 437 12.89 11.52 -10.86
N THR A 438 14.08 12.07 -10.88
CA THR A 438 15.31 11.29 -11.05
C THR A 438 15.48 10.30 -9.90
N SER A 439 15.20 10.75 -8.68
CA SER A 439 15.25 9.89 -7.49
C SER A 439 14.18 8.79 -7.53
N SER A 440 12.99 9.09 -8.02
CA SER A 440 11.86 8.14 -8.04
C SER A 440 11.89 7.18 -9.23
N SER A 441 12.15 7.67 -10.44
CA SER A 441 12.01 6.88 -11.66
C SER A 441 13.16 5.90 -11.87
N ARG A 442 14.41 6.32 -11.64
CA ARG A 442 15.58 5.45 -11.84
C ARG A 442 15.68 4.35 -10.77
N TYR A 443 15.24 4.65 -9.56
CA TYR A 443 15.40 3.73 -8.44
C TYR A 443 14.10 2.99 -8.08
N ARG A 444 12.98 3.29 -8.77
CA ARG A 444 11.64 2.73 -8.49
C ARG A 444 11.34 2.75 -6.99
N ILE A 445 11.81 3.79 -6.31
CA ILE A 445 11.44 4.00 -4.92
C ILE A 445 10.05 4.61 -4.96
N MET A 446 9.03 3.77 -4.96
CA MET A 446 7.70 4.24 -4.66
C MET A 446 7.75 4.86 -3.27
N PRO A 447 7.06 5.96 -3.03
CA PRO A 447 6.86 6.39 -1.65
C PRO A 447 6.17 5.24 -0.92
N VAL A 448 6.95 4.44 -0.23
CA VAL A 448 6.40 3.47 0.71
C VAL A 448 5.73 4.33 1.77
N ARG A 449 4.41 4.23 1.84
CA ARG A 449 3.65 4.87 2.91
C ARG A 449 4.19 4.26 4.19
N MET A 450 5.08 5.00 4.85
CA MET A 450 5.59 4.56 6.15
C MET A 450 4.46 4.74 7.15
N GLU A 451 3.82 3.64 7.49
CA GLU A 451 2.94 3.63 8.64
C GLU A 451 3.87 3.53 9.86
N LEU A 452 3.98 4.65 10.55
CA LEU A 452 4.68 4.70 11.84
C LEU A 452 3.78 4.01 12.87
N TYR A 453 4.24 2.90 13.42
CA TYR A 453 3.65 2.29 14.61
C TYR A 453 4.27 2.94 15.85
#